data_5503290ce5b2f7e4e74da4da46ce89f0
#
_entry.id   5503290ce5b2f7e4e74da4da46ce89f0
#
_cell.length_a   1.000
_cell.length_b   1.000
_cell.length_c   1.000
_cell.angle_alpha   90.00
_cell.angle_beta   90.00
_cell.angle_gamma   90.00
#
_symmetry.space_group_name_H-M   'P 1'
#
loop_
_entity.id
_entity.type
_entity.pdbx_description
1 polymer ?
#
loop_
_entity_poly.entity_id
_entity_poly.type
_entity_poly.pdbx_seq_one_letter_code
_entity_poly.pdbx_strand_id
1 'polypeptide(L)'
;MPRTSNKAQMIVEFVNSFIQENGYAPSIREIGAAVGLRSTASVSYHLQRLQEQGILQAPAGKGIKRAIATTHRPGQLPVVGMVTAGQPILAVENRDGYITWDAEPGCFGLRVRGESMKNAGILSGDLVVVRPQAEAVDGQIVVARIEDEATVKRLSKRNREVWLMPENDAFEPIDGTNAEIIGVVKAVIREY
;
A
#
# COMPACT_ATOMS: atom_id res chain seq x y z
N MET A 1 -9.77 11.68 -9.20
CA MET A 1 -8.70 10.67 -9.29
C MET A 1 -7.35 11.34 -9.14
N PRO A 2 -6.53 11.04 -8.16
CA PRO A 2 -5.12 11.21 -8.33
C PRO A 2 -4.59 9.92 -8.98
N ARG A 3 -4.51 9.89 -10.32
CA ARG A 3 -3.54 9.01 -10.99
C ARG A 3 -2.22 9.24 -10.29
N THR A 4 -1.63 8.23 -9.69
CA THR A 4 -0.20 8.23 -9.40
C THR A 4 0.44 8.62 -10.73
N SER A 5 0.96 9.83 -10.82
CA SER A 5 1.38 10.32 -12.13
C SER A 5 2.47 9.36 -12.57
N ASN A 6 2.55 9.07 -13.86
CA ASN A 6 3.62 8.26 -14.46
C ASN A 6 5.02 8.69 -13.91
N LYS A 7 5.17 9.96 -13.55
CA LYS A 7 6.38 10.52 -12.93
C LYS A 7 6.62 10.03 -11.50
N ALA A 8 5.60 9.87 -10.69
CA ALA A 8 5.77 9.38 -9.32
C ALA A 8 6.24 7.92 -9.32
N GLN A 9 5.68 7.10 -10.19
CA GLN A 9 6.09 5.71 -10.36
C GLN A 9 7.54 5.60 -10.86
N MET A 10 7.92 6.39 -11.89
CA MET A 10 9.30 6.46 -12.39
C MET A 10 10.29 6.89 -11.29
N ILE A 11 9.88 7.80 -10.39
CA ILE A 11 10.72 8.22 -9.26
C ILE A 11 10.98 7.04 -8.32
N VAL A 12 9.95 6.28 -7.95
CA VAL A 12 10.07 5.12 -7.06
C VAL A 12 10.98 4.06 -7.67
N GLU A 13 10.76 3.71 -8.93
CA GLU A 13 11.57 2.74 -9.67
C GLU A 13 13.04 3.17 -9.72
N PHE A 14 13.30 4.42 -10.09
CA PHE A 14 14.67 4.94 -10.15
C PHE A 14 15.35 4.95 -8.78
N VAL A 15 14.67 5.40 -7.72
CA VAL A 15 15.23 5.42 -6.36
C VAL A 15 15.59 4.00 -5.90
N ASN A 16 14.73 3.01 -6.19
CA ASN A 16 14.99 1.60 -5.86
C ASN A 16 16.22 1.07 -6.60
N SER A 17 16.26 1.20 -7.93
CA SER A 17 17.39 0.72 -8.76
C SER A 17 18.69 1.39 -8.32
N PHE A 18 18.66 2.70 -8.09
CA PHE A 18 19.84 3.46 -7.69
C PHE A 18 20.40 2.98 -6.33
N ILE A 19 19.50 2.75 -5.35
CA ILE A 19 19.93 2.24 -4.02
C ILE A 19 20.50 0.82 -4.15
N GLN A 20 19.88 -0.02 -4.98
CA GLN A 20 20.34 -1.39 -5.21
C GLN A 20 21.73 -1.43 -5.85
N GLU A 21 22.01 -0.55 -6.82
CA GLU A 21 23.28 -0.50 -7.54
C GLU A 21 24.40 0.19 -6.74
N ASN A 22 24.06 1.25 -5.98
CA ASN A 22 25.04 2.13 -5.36
C ASN A 22 25.13 1.99 -3.84
N GLY A 23 24.15 1.34 -3.18
CA GLY A 23 24.12 1.16 -1.72
C GLY A 23 23.73 2.42 -0.93
N TYR A 24 23.40 3.54 -1.61
CA TYR A 24 22.94 4.78 -0.98
C TYR A 24 21.86 5.47 -1.83
N ALA A 25 21.09 6.37 -1.22
CA ALA A 25 19.98 7.05 -1.87
C ALA A 25 20.43 8.12 -2.87
N PRO A 26 19.70 8.30 -4.01
CA PRO A 26 19.98 9.36 -4.97
C PRO A 26 19.66 10.75 -4.42
N SER A 27 20.34 11.77 -4.94
CA SER A 27 20.01 13.17 -4.69
C SER A 27 18.77 13.61 -5.49
N ILE A 28 18.13 14.71 -5.08
CA ILE A 28 16.99 15.31 -5.82
C ILE A 28 17.38 15.64 -7.28
N ARG A 29 18.63 16.01 -7.54
CA ARG A 29 19.12 16.32 -8.90
C ARG A 29 19.26 15.05 -9.74
N GLU A 30 19.78 13.97 -9.18
CA GLU A 30 19.89 12.66 -9.85
C GLU A 30 18.51 12.11 -10.18
N ILE A 31 17.55 12.21 -9.24
CA ILE A 31 16.16 11.84 -9.48
C ILE A 31 15.56 12.68 -10.62
N GLY A 32 15.73 14.00 -10.57
CA GLY A 32 15.22 14.91 -11.60
C GLY A 32 15.76 14.57 -12.99
N ALA A 33 17.06 14.33 -13.10
CA ALA A 33 17.71 13.95 -14.35
C ALA A 33 17.15 12.63 -14.91
N ALA A 34 17.00 11.61 -14.06
CA ALA A 34 16.52 10.28 -14.45
C ALA A 34 15.07 10.29 -14.95
N VAL A 35 14.19 11.07 -14.29
CA VAL A 35 12.76 11.09 -14.64
C VAL A 35 12.40 12.27 -15.59
N GLY A 36 13.39 13.04 -16.06
CA GLY A 36 13.17 14.15 -16.98
C GLY A 36 12.46 15.35 -16.35
N LEU A 37 12.68 15.61 -15.05
CA LEU A 37 12.19 16.79 -14.34
C LEU A 37 13.34 17.80 -14.16
N ARG A 38 13.21 18.98 -14.80
CA ARG A 38 14.25 20.04 -14.75
C ARG A 38 14.21 20.84 -13.43
N SER A 39 13.06 20.93 -12.79
CA SER A 39 12.88 21.69 -11.55
C SER A 39 13.01 20.80 -10.32
N THR A 40 13.91 21.16 -9.42
CA THR A 40 14.03 20.51 -8.10
C THR A 40 12.76 20.66 -7.25
N ALA A 41 12.01 21.74 -7.45
CA ALA A 41 10.73 21.95 -6.78
C ALA A 41 9.68 20.90 -7.21
N SER A 42 9.65 20.57 -8.52
CA SER A 42 8.74 19.51 -9.03
C SER A 42 9.14 18.13 -8.49
N VAL A 43 10.42 17.83 -8.39
CA VAL A 43 10.91 16.59 -7.78
C VAL A 43 10.51 16.54 -6.30
N SER A 44 10.78 17.61 -5.55
CA SER A 44 10.42 17.71 -4.12
C SER A 44 8.92 17.55 -3.89
N TYR A 45 8.09 18.13 -4.74
CA TYR A 45 6.63 17.95 -4.67
C TYR A 45 6.22 16.48 -4.81
N HIS A 46 6.78 15.76 -5.79
CA HIS A 46 6.48 14.34 -5.97
C HIS A 46 7.02 13.50 -4.80
N LEU A 47 8.21 13.81 -4.31
CA LEU A 47 8.80 13.12 -3.16
C LEU A 47 7.98 13.31 -1.90
N GLN A 48 7.51 14.53 -1.63
CA GLN A 48 6.66 14.81 -0.49
C GLN A 48 5.35 14.00 -0.55
N ARG A 49 4.70 13.95 -1.71
CA ARG A 49 3.48 13.13 -1.89
C ARG A 49 3.73 11.64 -1.69
N LEU A 50 4.87 11.12 -2.18
CA LEU A 50 5.25 9.73 -1.98
C LEU A 50 5.59 9.43 -0.52
N GLN A 51 6.10 10.41 0.23
CA GLN A 51 6.33 10.31 1.67
C GLN A 51 5.00 10.35 2.44
N GLU A 52 4.09 11.24 2.09
CA GLU A 52 2.73 11.30 2.67
C GLU A 52 1.92 10.01 2.41
N GLN A 53 2.18 9.35 1.29
CA GLN A 53 1.62 8.03 0.96
C GLN A 53 2.37 6.86 1.64
N GLY A 54 3.44 7.13 2.38
CA GLY A 54 4.28 6.12 3.02
C GLY A 54 5.11 5.25 2.06
N ILE A 55 5.16 5.60 0.78
CA ILE A 55 5.93 4.88 -0.25
C ILE A 55 7.44 5.16 -0.11
N LEU A 56 7.80 6.38 0.27
CA LEU A 56 9.17 6.81 0.56
C LEU A 56 9.29 7.24 2.02
N GLN A 57 10.44 7.00 2.63
CA GLN A 57 10.75 7.51 3.96
C GLN A 57 11.43 8.89 3.87
N ALA A 58 11.07 9.78 4.80
CA ALA A 58 11.81 11.01 5.00
C ALA A 58 13.25 10.71 5.49
N PRO A 59 14.24 11.54 5.13
CA PRO A 59 15.60 11.37 5.61
C PRO A 59 15.66 11.44 7.15
N ALA A 60 16.32 10.48 7.76
CA ALA A 60 16.59 10.50 9.20
C ALA A 60 17.69 11.52 9.50
N GLY A 61 17.29 12.74 9.94
CA GLY A 61 18.21 13.77 10.43
C GLY A 61 18.20 15.08 9.64
N LYS A 62 18.38 16.21 10.37
CA LYS A 62 18.52 17.55 9.77
C LYS A 62 19.87 17.64 9.03
N GLY A 63 19.84 17.96 7.74
CA GLY A 63 21.04 18.24 6.93
C GLY A 63 21.55 17.13 6.02
N ILE A 64 20.93 15.95 5.99
CA ILE A 64 21.32 14.85 5.10
C ILE A 64 20.69 15.08 3.71
N LYS A 65 21.52 15.51 2.74
CA LYS A 65 21.06 15.82 1.37
C LYS A 65 20.72 14.58 0.50
N ARG A 66 20.88 13.35 1.03
CA ARG A 66 20.81 12.09 0.28
C ARG A 66 20.03 10.96 0.98
N ALA A 67 19.09 11.24 1.85
CA ALA A 67 18.45 10.18 2.59
C ALA A 67 16.96 10.06 2.26
N ILE A 68 16.66 9.59 1.06
CA ILE A 68 15.35 9.05 0.73
C ILE A 68 15.52 7.53 0.76
N ALA A 69 15.05 6.88 1.81
CA ALA A 69 14.95 5.44 1.82
C ALA A 69 13.59 5.04 1.23
N THR A 70 13.57 4.05 0.36
CA THR A 70 12.28 3.46 -0.04
C THR A 70 11.81 2.55 1.07
N THR A 71 10.52 2.58 1.34
CA THR A 71 9.88 1.56 2.17
C THR A 71 9.81 0.23 1.41
N HIS A 72 9.94 0.28 0.09
CA HIS A 72 9.98 -0.88 -0.77
C HIS A 72 11.43 -1.36 -0.90
N ARG A 73 11.68 -2.56 -0.39
CA ARG A 73 12.89 -3.34 -0.67
C ARG A 73 12.51 -4.31 -1.77
N PRO A 74 13.19 -4.32 -2.94
CA PRO A 74 12.92 -5.31 -3.99
C PRO A 74 12.91 -6.72 -3.41
N GLY A 75 11.88 -7.50 -3.76
CA GLY A 75 11.69 -8.84 -3.21
C GLY A 75 11.22 -8.89 -1.75
N GLN A 76 10.90 -7.77 -1.11
CA GLN A 76 10.34 -7.72 0.24
C GLN A 76 9.00 -6.98 0.28
N LEU A 77 8.02 -7.61 0.90
CA LEU A 77 6.70 -7.05 1.15
C LEU A 77 6.62 -6.59 2.62
N PRO A 78 6.39 -5.29 2.91
CA PRO A 78 6.14 -4.85 4.27
C PRO A 78 4.83 -5.44 4.79
N VAL A 79 4.84 -5.99 5.99
CA VAL A 79 3.63 -6.48 6.67
C VAL A 79 3.11 -5.38 7.58
N VAL A 80 1.83 -5.08 7.47
CA VAL A 80 1.12 -4.11 8.31
C VAL A 80 0.37 -4.89 9.39
N GLY A 81 0.69 -4.59 10.65
CA GLY A 81 0.04 -5.23 11.80
C GLY A 81 -1.32 -4.62 12.13
N MET A 82 -1.44 -3.31 11.95
CA MET A 82 -2.67 -2.56 12.25
C MET A 82 -2.85 -1.42 11.22
N VAL A 83 -4.10 -1.14 10.88
CA VAL A 83 -4.45 0.02 10.04
C VAL A 83 -5.10 1.06 10.94
N THR A 84 -4.43 2.20 11.10
CA THR A 84 -4.88 3.28 11.98
C THR A 84 -5.42 4.46 11.16
N ALA A 85 -6.52 5.04 11.60
CA ALA A 85 -7.10 6.23 10.98
C ALA A 85 -6.13 7.42 11.02
N GLY A 86 -6.09 8.20 9.93
CA GLY A 86 -5.29 9.43 9.84
C GLY A 86 -3.80 9.24 9.66
N GLN A 87 -3.29 8.01 9.65
CA GLN A 87 -1.88 7.73 9.42
C GLN A 87 -1.66 7.00 8.08
N PRO A 88 -0.50 7.22 7.41
CA PRO A 88 -0.12 6.43 6.24
C PRO A 88 -0.05 4.94 6.60
N ILE A 89 -0.65 4.08 5.77
CA ILE A 89 -0.70 2.63 6.01
C ILE A 89 0.69 2.02 6.20
N LEU A 90 1.68 2.51 5.46
CA LEU A 90 3.07 2.07 5.54
C LEU A 90 3.91 2.88 6.54
N ALA A 91 3.30 3.62 7.46
CA ALA A 91 4.01 4.26 8.56
C ALA A 91 4.81 3.23 9.36
N VAL A 92 5.96 3.64 9.90
CA VAL A 92 6.90 2.72 10.58
C VAL A 92 6.23 2.03 11.78
N GLU A 93 5.42 2.77 12.52
CA GLU A 93 4.67 2.30 13.69
C GLU A 93 3.62 1.23 13.37
N ASN A 94 3.14 1.17 12.14
CA ASN A 94 2.14 0.20 11.71
C ASN A 94 2.76 -1.09 11.14
N ARG A 95 4.10 -1.19 11.04
CA ARG A 95 4.76 -2.33 10.41
C ARG A 95 5.04 -3.46 11.41
N ASP A 96 4.72 -4.65 10.98
CA ASP A 96 4.97 -5.92 11.68
C ASP A 96 6.03 -6.76 10.92
N GLY A 97 7.05 -6.09 10.38
CA GLY A 97 8.16 -6.73 9.67
C GLY A 97 8.05 -6.74 8.15
N TYR A 98 8.77 -7.67 7.53
CA TYR A 98 8.82 -7.90 6.08
C TYR A 98 8.82 -9.40 5.80
N ILE A 99 8.21 -9.77 4.67
CA ILE A 99 8.36 -11.10 4.09
C ILE A 99 9.02 -11.01 2.72
N THR A 100 9.67 -12.10 2.29
CA THR A 100 10.19 -12.23 0.92
C THR A 100 9.03 -12.48 -0.03
N TRP A 101 8.69 -11.48 -0.82
CA TRP A 101 7.64 -11.54 -1.85
C TRP A 101 7.85 -10.43 -2.87
N ASP A 102 7.88 -10.81 -4.13
CA ASP A 102 8.04 -9.85 -5.23
C ASP A 102 6.66 -9.27 -5.60
N ALA A 103 6.40 -8.06 -5.14
CA ALA A 103 5.17 -7.32 -5.38
C ALA A 103 5.43 -5.98 -6.06
N GLU A 104 4.41 -5.43 -6.70
CA GLU A 104 4.45 -4.07 -7.22
C GLU A 104 4.83 -3.07 -6.10
N PRO A 105 5.58 -2.00 -6.42
CA PRO A 105 5.91 -0.94 -5.46
C PRO A 105 4.67 -0.37 -4.76
N GLY A 106 4.76 -0.21 -3.45
CA GLY A 106 3.67 0.30 -2.63
C GLY A 106 2.69 -0.76 -2.11
N CYS A 107 2.75 -2.01 -2.59
CA CYS A 107 1.99 -3.10 -2.01
C CYS A 107 2.44 -3.41 -0.58
N PHE A 108 1.52 -3.92 0.21
CA PHE A 108 1.78 -4.36 1.59
C PHE A 108 1.05 -5.66 1.88
N GLY A 109 1.55 -6.39 2.87
CA GLY A 109 0.89 -7.56 3.44
C GLY A 109 0.02 -7.14 4.63
N LEU A 110 -1.19 -7.69 4.73
CA LEU A 110 -2.05 -7.55 5.90
C LEU A 110 -2.42 -8.95 6.41
N ARG A 111 -2.19 -9.19 7.71
CA ARG A 111 -2.56 -10.46 8.34
C ARG A 111 -4.05 -10.53 8.60
N VAL A 112 -4.68 -11.56 8.07
CA VAL A 112 -6.12 -11.80 8.20
C VAL A 112 -6.44 -12.32 9.60
N ARG A 113 -7.50 -11.77 10.18
CA ARG A 113 -8.09 -12.26 11.43
C ARG A 113 -9.56 -12.61 11.20
N GLY A 114 -9.98 -13.75 11.74
CA GLY A 114 -11.34 -14.24 11.60
C GLY A 114 -11.56 -15.02 10.30
N GLU A 115 -12.79 -15.49 10.11
CA GLU A 115 -13.15 -16.47 9.08
C GLU A 115 -14.18 -15.93 8.06
N SER A 116 -14.42 -14.64 8.05
CA SER A 116 -15.46 -14.05 7.19
C SER A 116 -15.25 -14.26 5.69
N MET A 117 -14.02 -14.66 5.27
CA MET A 117 -13.65 -14.86 3.87
C MET A 117 -13.24 -16.30 3.55
N LYS A 118 -13.61 -17.28 4.40
CA LYS A 118 -13.15 -18.68 4.25
C LYS A 118 -13.60 -19.33 2.95
N ASN A 119 -14.81 -19.03 2.45
CA ASN A 119 -15.32 -19.60 1.22
C ASN A 119 -14.62 -19.01 -0.03
N ALA A 120 -13.94 -17.87 0.12
CA ALA A 120 -13.02 -17.34 -0.90
C ALA A 120 -11.58 -17.90 -0.75
N GLY A 121 -11.35 -18.87 0.14
CA GLY A 121 -10.05 -19.46 0.39
C GLY A 121 -9.11 -18.63 1.26
N ILE A 122 -9.60 -17.55 1.89
CA ILE A 122 -8.84 -16.69 2.79
C ILE A 122 -9.19 -17.05 4.23
N LEU A 123 -8.21 -17.57 4.97
CA LEU A 123 -8.37 -18.08 6.33
C LEU A 123 -7.72 -17.14 7.36
N SER A 124 -8.11 -17.30 8.61
CA SER A 124 -7.46 -16.62 9.72
C SER A 124 -5.98 -17.02 9.80
N GLY A 125 -5.08 -16.06 9.91
CA GLY A 125 -3.63 -16.27 9.88
C GLY A 125 -2.98 -16.06 8.52
N ASP A 126 -3.74 -16.10 7.41
CA ASP A 126 -3.23 -15.80 6.08
C ASP A 126 -2.67 -14.37 6.00
N LEU A 127 -1.75 -14.16 5.08
CA LEU A 127 -1.30 -12.84 4.70
C LEU A 127 -1.87 -12.49 3.33
N VAL A 128 -2.69 -11.45 3.25
CA VAL A 128 -3.17 -10.91 1.97
C VAL A 128 -2.21 -9.84 1.45
N VAL A 129 -1.82 -9.96 0.18
CA VAL A 129 -1.05 -8.93 -0.52
C VAL A 129 -2.03 -7.90 -1.07
N VAL A 130 -1.88 -6.66 -0.64
CA VAL A 130 -2.80 -5.57 -0.93
C VAL A 130 -2.11 -4.51 -1.79
N ARG A 131 -2.72 -4.17 -2.92
CA ARG A 131 -2.32 -3.01 -3.71
C ARG A 131 -3.13 -1.80 -3.24
N PRO A 132 -2.48 -0.73 -2.71
CA PRO A 132 -3.17 0.47 -2.27
C PRO A 132 -3.89 1.17 -3.42
N GLN A 133 -5.16 1.38 -3.26
CA GLN A 133 -5.98 2.21 -4.16
C GLN A 133 -7.29 2.57 -3.49
N ALA A 134 -7.78 3.79 -3.74
CA ALA A 134 -9.02 4.29 -3.14
C ALA A 134 -10.29 3.79 -3.86
N GLU A 135 -10.15 3.20 -5.04
CA GLU A 135 -11.28 2.73 -5.84
C GLU A 135 -11.13 1.24 -6.15
N ALA A 136 -12.26 0.55 -6.12
CA ALA A 136 -12.35 -0.84 -6.54
C ALA A 136 -13.63 -1.06 -7.35
N VAL A 137 -13.64 -2.09 -8.19
CA VAL A 137 -14.79 -2.48 -8.99
C VAL A 137 -15.61 -3.58 -8.31
N ASP A 138 -16.86 -3.73 -8.72
CA ASP A 138 -17.74 -4.79 -8.24
C ASP A 138 -17.08 -6.18 -8.33
N GLY A 139 -17.25 -6.99 -7.30
CA GLY A 139 -16.71 -8.34 -7.21
C GLY A 139 -15.25 -8.45 -6.74
N GLN A 140 -14.49 -7.36 -6.63
CA GLN A 140 -13.13 -7.43 -6.11
C GLN A 140 -13.10 -7.67 -4.60
N ILE A 141 -12.09 -8.43 -4.15
CA ILE A 141 -11.79 -8.56 -2.71
C ILE A 141 -10.96 -7.34 -2.32
N VAL A 142 -11.43 -6.61 -1.33
CA VAL A 142 -10.85 -5.35 -0.87
C VAL A 142 -10.47 -5.42 0.60
N VAL A 143 -9.50 -4.61 0.98
CA VAL A 143 -9.33 -4.17 2.36
C VAL A 143 -10.04 -2.84 2.46
N ALA A 144 -11.00 -2.77 3.34
CA ALA A 144 -11.76 -1.55 3.62
C ALA A 144 -11.63 -1.19 5.10
N ARG A 145 -11.70 0.12 5.40
CA ARG A 145 -11.77 0.63 6.76
C ARG A 145 -13.20 1.08 7.04
N ILE A 146 -13.72 0.63 8.18
CA ILE A 146 -15.00 1.06 8.73
C ILE A 146 -14.67 1.57 10.13
N GLU A 147 -14.97 2.83 10.39
CA GLU A 147 -14.52 3.50 11.61
C GLU A 147 -12.99 3.39 11.74
N ASP A 148 -12.49 2.68 12.74
CA ASP A 148 -11.06 2.50 13.00
C ASP A 148 -10.56 1.07 12.71
N GLU A 149 -11.41 0.21 12.15
CA GLU A 149 -11.07 -1.19 11.89
C GLU A 149 -10.93 -1.50 10.40
N ALA A 150 -9.86 -2.23 10.06
CA ALA A 150 -9.68 -2.77 8.72
C ALA A 150 -10.35 -4.14 8.59
N THR A 151 -11.07 -4.34 7.50
CA THR A 151 -11.72 -5.61 7.19
C THR A 151 -11.45 -6.05 5.75
N VAL A 152 -11.38 -7.37 5.53
CA VAL A 152 -11.29 -7.97 4.19
C VAL A 152 -12.66 -8.46 3.80
N LYS A 153 -13.19 -8.00 2.67
CA LYS A 153 -14.52 -8.35 2.17
C LYS A 153 -14.55 -8.34 0.65
N ARG A 154 -15.56 -8.95 0.06
CA ARG A 154 -15.87 -8.76 -1.36
C ARG A 154 -16.71 -7.51 -1.52
N LEU A 155 -16.26 -6.60 -2.37
CA LEU A 155 -17.01 -5.40 -2.71
C LEU A 155 -18.18 -5.75 -3.63
N SER A 156 -19.38 -5.34 -3.24
CA SER A 156 -20.57 -5.39 -4.11
C SER A 156 -21.10 -3.99 -4.35
N LYS A 157 -21.22 -3.63 -5.62
CA LYS A 157 -21.74 -2.33 -6.08
C LYS A 157 -22.93 -2.60 -7.01
N ARG A 158 -24.16 -2.53 -6.46
CA ARG A 158 -25.38 -2.76 -7.21
C ARG A 158 -26.43 -1.70 -6.90
N ASN A 159 -27.16 -1.24 -7.88
CA ASN A 159 -28.30 -0.30 -7.71
C ASN A 159 -27.94 0.97 -6.90
N ARG A 160 -26.70 1.50 -7.03
CA ARG A 160 -26.15 2.61 -6.26
C ARG A 160 -25.89 2.30 -4.78
N GLU A 161 -26.04 1.06 -4.37
CA GLU A 161 -25.67 0.60 -3.03
C GLU A 161 -24.28 0.00 -3.05
N VAL A 162 -23.56 0.19 -1.97
CA VAL A 162 -22.21 -0.35 -1.75
C VAL A 162 -22.28 -1.28 -0.53
N TRP A 163 -21.93 -2.54 -0.75
CA TRP A 163 -21.89 -3.55 0.29
C TRP A 163 -20.52 -4.21 0.38
N LEU A 164 -20.10 -4.51 1.60
CA LEU A 164 -18.94 -5.33 1.89
C LEU A 164 -19.40 -6.73 2.27
N MET A 165 -19.37 -7.64 1.29
CA MET A 165 -19.89 -8.99 1.41
C MET A 165 -18.88 -9.94 2.04
N PRO A 166 -19.25 -10.67 3.09
CA PRO A 166 -18.45 -11.79 3.55
C PRO A 166 -18.56 -12.97 2.56
N GLU A 167 -17.55 -13.80 2.56
CA GLU A 167 -17.53 -15.11 1.88
C GLU A 167 -17.64 -16.22 2.94
N ASN A 168 -18.65 -16.12 3.77
CA ASN A 168 -19.00 -17.08 4.82
C ASN A 168 -20.40 -16.78 5.32
N ASP A 169 -21.30 -17.76 5.20
CA ASP A 169 -22.73 -17.62 5.54
C ASP A 169 -23.00 -17.35 7.03
N ALA A 170 -22.00 -17.56 7.90
CA ALA A 170 -22.10 -17.23 9.32
C ALA A 170 -21.89 -15.73 9.63
N PHE A 171 -21.63 -14.90 8.62
CA PHE A 171 -21.39 -13.46 8.76
C PHE A 171 -22.36 -12.65 7.90
N GLU A 172 -22.83 -11.55 8.45
CA GLU A 172 -23.74 -10.64 7.75
C GLU A 172 -22.99 -9.68 6.84
N PRO A 173 -23.58 -9.26 5.69
CA PRO A 173 -23.07 -8.16 4.88
C PRO A 173 -23.00 -6.86 5.67
N ILE A 174 -21.98 -6.04 5.36
CA ILE A 174 -21.78 -4.73 6.00
C ILE A 174 -22.10 -3.63 5.00
N ASP A 175 -22.85 -2.62 5.42
CA ASP A 175 -23.07 -1.41 4.61
C ASP A 175 -21.74 -0.71 4.35
N GLY A 176 -21.36 -0.66 3.08
CA GLY A 176 -20.12 -0.08 2.61
C GLY A 176 -20.20 1.40 2.23
N THR A 177 -21.34 2.06 2.46
CA THR A 177 -21.57 3.46 2.01
C THR A 177 -20.53 4.42 2.59
N ASN A 178 -20.15 4.24 3.85
CA ASN A 178 -19.14 5.04 4.55
C ASN A 178 -17.78 4.34 4.68
N ALA A 179 -17.59 3.22 4.04
CA ALA A 179 -16.33 2.48 4.10
C ALA A 179 -15.26 3.16 3.23
N GLU A 180 -14.07 3.29 3.75
CA GLU A 180 -12.91 3.75 2.99
C GLU A 180 -12.18 2.53 2.41
N ILE A 181 -12.09 2.46 1.08
CA ILE A 181 -11.29 1.43 0.41
C ILE A 181 -9.81 1.77 0.57
N ILE A 182 -9.09 0.90 1.26
CA ILE A 182 -7.64 0.99 1.48
C ILE A 182 -6.89 0.41 0.29
N GLY A 183 -7.38 -0.71 -0.26
CA GLY A 183 -6.75 -1.35 -1.41
C GLY A 183 -7.47 -2.62 -1.85
N VAL A 184 -6.96 -3.17 -2.95
CA VAL A 184 -7.46 -4.42 -3.55
C VAL A 184 -6.51 -5.57 -3.24
N VAL A 185 -7.05 -6.70 -2.82
CA VAL A 185 -6.29 -7.93 -2.58
C VAL A 185 -5.85 -8.51 -3.93
N LYS A 186 -4.56 -8.79 -4.04
CA LYS A 186 -3.91 -9.32 -5.25
C LYS A 186 -3.49 -10.76 -5.12
N ALA A 187 -3.11 -11.17 -3.91
CA ALA A 187 -2.68 -12.54 -3.61
C ALA A 187 -2.94 -12.89 -2.15
N VAL A 188 -2.92 -14.17 -1.85
CA VAL A 188 -2.96 -14.74 -0.50
C VAL A 188 -1.71 -15.59 -0.32
N ILE A 189 -1.02 -15.40 0.78
CA ILE A 189 0.17 -16.16 1.17
C ILE A 189 -0.18 -16.93 2.43
N ARG A 190 0.07 -18.23 2.41
CA ARG A 190 -0.08 -19.14 3.56
C ARG A 190 1.17 -19.98 3.69
N GLU A 191 1.75 -19.97 4.86
CA GLU A 191 2.87 -20.81 5.24
C GLU A 191 2.32 -22.02 6.01
N TYR A 192 2.91 -23.21 5.78
CA TYR A 192 2.56 -24.49 6.41
C TYR A 192 3.70 -25.00 7.27
#